data_11ce84a6288e4d7f3185d7c01b8a3b96
#
_entry.id   11ce84a6288e4d7f3185d7c01b8a3b96
#
_cell.length_a   1.000
_cell.length_b   1.000
_cell.length_c   1.000
_cell.angle_alpha   90.00
_cell.angle_beta   90.00
_cell.angle_gamma   90.00
#
_symmetry.space_group_name_H-M   'P 1'
#
loop_
_entity.id
_entity.type
_entity.pdbx_description
1 polymer ?
#
loop_
_entity_poly.entity_id
_entity_poly.type
_entity_poly.pdbx_seq_one_letter_code
_entity_poly.pdbx_strand_id
1 'polypeptide(L)'
;VWPDNRIAEDAHYVYRHDEYGRLTEKTDRIPAGVIRTDDERTHHYHYDSQHRLVFHTRIQHGEPLVESRYLYDPLGRRMAKRVWRRERDLTGWMSLSRKPEVTWYGWDGDRLTTVQTDTTRIQTVYEPGSFTPLIRVETENGEREKAQRRSLAETLQQEGSENGHGVVFPAELVRLLDRLEEEIRADRVSSESRAWLAQCGLTVEQLARQVEPEYTPARKAHLYHCDHRGLPLALISEDGNTAWSAEYDEWGNQLNEENPHHVYQPYRLPGQQHDEESGLYYNRHRYYDPLQGRYITQDPMGLKGGWNLYQYPLNPLQQIDPMGLLQTWDDARSGACTGGVCGVLSRIIGPSKFDSTADAALDALKETQNRSLCNDMEYSGIVCKDTNGKYFASKAETDNLRKESYPLKRKCPTGTDRVAAYHTHGADSHGDYVDEFFSSSDKNLVRSKDNNLEAFYLATPDGRFEALNNKGEYIFIRNSVPGLSSVCIPYHD
;
A
#
# COMPACT_ATOMS: atom_id res chain seq x y z
N VAL A 1 -10.90 10.70 -30.36
CA VAL A 1 -11.25 9.62 -29.46
C VAL A 1 -11.92 8.52 -30.27
N TRP A 2 -11.48 7.27 -30.09
CA TRP A 2 -12.06 6.09 -30.74
C TRP A 2 -13.38 5.71 -30.04
N PRO A 3 -14.27 4.94 -30.69
CA PRO A 3 -15.55 4.54 -30.09
C PRO A 3 -15.43 3.81 -28.73
N ASP A 4 -14.26 3.22 -28.46
CA ASP A 4 -13.93 2.50 -27.21
C ASP A 4 -13.18 3.37 -26.19
N ASN A 5 -13.26 4.68 -26.30
CA ASN A 5 -12.60 5.67 -25.44
C ASN A 5 -11.06 5.70 -25.53
N ARG A 6 -10.43 5.03 -26.49
CA ARG A 6 -9.00 5.21 -26.74
C ARG A 6 -8.75 6.61 -27.31
N ILE A 7 -7.67 7.26 -26.86
CA ILE A 7 -7.22 8.54 -27.42
C ILE A 7 -6.23 8.25 -28.55
N ALA A 8 -6.47 8.80 -29.73
CA ALA A 8 -5.54 8.71 -30.84
C ALA A 8 -4.50 9.83 -30.84
N GLU A 9 -4.92 11.03 -30.44
CA GLU A 9 -4.07 12.20 -30.34
C GLU A 9 -4.68 13.25 -29.40
N ASP A 10 -3.83 14.09 -28.82
CA ASP A 10 -4.18 15.32 -28.11
C ASP A 10 -3.35 16.51 -28.60
N ALA A 11 -3.28 17.58 -27.82
CA ALA A 11 -2.50 18.77 -28.17
C ALA A 11 -0.98 18.51 -28.25
N HIS A 12 -0.48 17.51 -27.52
CA HIS A 12 0.95 17.31 -27.29
C HIS A 12 1.47 15.98 -27.86
N TYR A 13 0.63 14.95 -27.99
CA TYR A 13 1.03 13.60 -28.31
C TYR A 13 0.11 12.91 -29.31
N VAL A 14 0.71 11.95 -30.03
CA VAL A 14 0.02 10.92 -30.83
C VAL A 14 0.17 9.57 -30.13
N TYR A 15 -0.90 8.78 -30.04
CA TYR A 15 -0.98 7.54 -29.31
C TYR A 15 -1.33 6.36 -30.21
N ARG A 16 -0.66 5.24 -29.98
CA ARG A 16 -1.00 3.96 -30.60
C ARG A 16 -1.32 2.91 -29.56
N HIS A 17 -2.30 2.08 -29.85
CA HIS A 17 -2.75 1.00 -28.97
C HIS A 17 -2.72 -0.32 -29.75
N ASP A 18 -2.49 -1.42 -29.04
CA ASP A 18 -2.59 -2.76 -29.60
C ASP A 18 -4.06 -3.24 -29.68
N GLU A 19 -4.24 -4.48 -30.13
CA GLU A 19 -5.54 -5.14 -30.25
C GLU A 19 -6.26 -5.32 -28.90
N TYR A 20 -5.51 -5.36 -27.79
CA TYR A 20 -6.04 -5.43 -26.43
C TYR A 20 -6.35 -4.06 -25.82
N GLY A 21 -6.19 -2.98 -26.59
CA GLY A 21 -6.41 -1.61 -26.13
C GLY A 21 -5.34 -1.07 -25.19
N ARG A 22 -4.16 -1.70 -25.10
CA ARG A 22 -3.04 -1.22 -24.29
C ARG A 22 -2.22 -0.20 -25.08
N LEU A 23 -1.83 0.88 -24.43
CA LEU A 23 -0.96 1.90 -25.04
C LEU A 23 0.41 1.30 -25.37
N THR A 24 0.77 1.27 -26.64
CA THR A 24 2.07 0.73 -27.12
C THR A 24 3.06 1.81 -27.50
N GLU A 25 2.56 2.98 -27.90
CA GLU A 25 3.42 4.09 -28.35
C GLU A 25 2.79 5.43 -28.01
N LYS A 26 3.63 6.37 -27.57
CA LYS A 26 3.29 7.78 -27.29
C LYS A 26 4.40 8.63 -27.90
N THR A 27 4.08 9.42 -28.91
CA THR A 27 5.05 10.22 -29.68
C THR A 27 4.72 11.70 -29.54
N ASP A 28 5.74 12.55 -29.35
CA ASP A 28 5.59 14.00 -29.34
C ASP A 28 4.93 14.48 -30.63
N ARG A 29 3.92 15.35 -30.50
CA ARG A 29 3.22 15.96 -31.60
C ARG A 29 3.86 17.29 -31.95
N ILE A 30 4.34 17.42 -33.18
CA ILE A 30 4.88 18.66 -33.71
C ILE A 30 3.74 19.48 -34.30
N PRO A 31 3.46 20.71 -33.82
CA PRO A 31 2.42 21.57 -34.39
C PRO A 31 2.67 21.86 -35.88
N ALA A 32 1.59 21.93 -36.66
CA ALA A 32 1.66 22.26 -38.07
C ALA A 32 2.30 23.66 -38.27
N GLY A 33 3.32 23.74 -39.14
CA GLY A 33 4.02 24.99 -39.46
C GLY A 33 5.33 25.21 -38.68
N VAL A 34 5.67 24.36 -37.75
CA VAL A 34 7.02 24.32 -37.14
C VAL A 34 7.93 23.48 -38.04
N ILE A 35 9.12 24.00 -38.35
CA ILE A 35 10.16 23.19 -39.03
C ILE A 35 10.43 22.00 -38.12
N ARG A 36 10.30 20.80 -38.67
CA ARG A 36 10.54 19.54 -37.95
C ARG A 36 11.95 19.58 -37.41
N THR A 37 12.09 19.83 -36.13
CA THR A 37 13.35 19.60 -35.44
C THR A 37 13.38 18.11 -35.13
N ASP A 38 14.55 17.49 -35.26
CA ASP A 38 14.75 16.05 -34.97
C ASP A 38 14.61 15.72 -33.49
N ASP A 39 13.88 16.55 -32.72
CA ASP A 39 13.73 16.45 -31.27
C ASP A 39 12.52 15.61 -30.82
N GLU A 40 11.75 15.05 -31.75
CA GLU A 40 10.62 14.18 -31.49
C GLU A 40 11.04 12.97 -30.64
N ARG A 41 10.37 12.77 -29.51
CA ARG A 41 10.59 11.65 -28.62
C ARG A 41 9.43 10.68 -28.73
N THR A 42 9.76 9.40 -28.75
CA THR A 42 8.76 8.32 -28.79
C THR A 42 8.97 7.40 -27.61
N HIS A 43 7.91 7.19 -26.84
CA HIS A 43 7.84 6.18 -25.79
C HIS A 43 7.25 4.90 -26.37
N HIS A 44 7.86 3.76 -26.08
CA HIS A 44 7.35 2.43 -26.39
C HIS A 44 7.08 1.67 -25.10
N TYR A 45 5.96 0.97 -25.06
CA TYR A 45 5.48 0.22 -23.91
C TYR A 45 5.21 -1.24 -24.32
N HIS A 46 5.74 -2.19 -23.55
CA HIS A 46 5.58 -3.61 -23.77
C HIS A 46 4.99 -4.30 -22.55
N TYR A 47 4.10 -5.23 -22.80
CA TYR A 47 3.30 -5.89 -21.76
C TYR A 47 3.51 -7.39 -21.77
N ASP A 48 3.35 -8.02 -20.60
CA ASP A 48 3.27 -9.47 -20.50
C ASP A 48 1.87 -10.00 -20.87
N SER A 49 1.70 -11.34 -20.78
CA SER A 49 0.43 -12.01 -21.04
C SER A 49 -0.67 -11.68 -20.02
N GLN A 50 -0.33 -11.06 -18.91
CA GLN A 50 -1.27 -10.59 -17.88
C GLN A 50 -1.54 -9.08 -17.98
N HIS A 51 -1.20 -8.46 -19.13
CA HIS A 51 -1.38 -7.04 -19.42
C HIS A 51 -0.62 -6.08 -18.51
N ARG A 52 0.44 -6.56 -17.81
CA ARG A 52 1.29 -5.71 -16.97
C ARG A 52 2.42 -5.13 -17.80
N LEU A 53 2.72 -3.86 -17.58
CA LEU A 53 3.86 -3.18 -18.23
C LEU A 53 5.18 -3.80 -17.72
N VAL A 54 5.95 -4.43 -18.61
CA VAL A 54 7.23 -5.09 -18.26
C VAL A 54 8.44 -4.39 -18.81
N PHE A 55 8.28 -3.59 -19.87
CA PHE A 55 9.37 -2.86 -20.49
C PHE A 55 8.89 -1.53 -21.06
N HIS A 56 9.68 -0.48 -20.86
CA HIS A 56 9.47 0.83 -21.44
C HIS A 56 10.80 1.35 -22.01
N THR A 57 10.75 2.01 -23.15
CA THR A 57 11.88 2.76 -23.67
C THR A 57 11.43 4.11 -24.23
N ARG A 58 12.25 5.14 -24.07
CA ARG A 58 12.09 6.45 -24.69
C ARG A 58 13.22 6.66 -25.69
N ILE A 59 12.86 6.88 -26.93
CA ILE A 59 13.77 6.98 -28.08
C ILE A 59 13.75 8.40 -28.61
N GLN A 60 14.92 8.90 -29.03
CA GLN A 60 15.08 10.14 -29.76
C GLN A 60 16.16 9.93 -30.85
N HIS A 61 15.95 10.41 -32.05
CA HIS A 61 16.85 10.20 -33.22
C HIS A 61 17.17 8.72 -33.49
N GLY A 62 16.23 7.82 -33.19
CA GLY A 62 16.44 6.38 -33.34
C GLY A 62 17.28 5.72 -32.24
N GLU A 63 17.75 6.49 -31.26
CA GLU A 63 18.60 6.01 -30.17
C GLU A 63 17.87 6.05 -28.83
N PRO A 64 18.01 5.04 -27.95
CA PRO A 64 17.36 5.03 -26.66
C PRO A 64 17.98 6.08 -25.73
N LEU A 65 17.12 6.90 -25.12
CA LEU A 65 17.47 7.83 -24.04
C LEU A 65 17.40 7.15 -22.68
N VAL A 66 16.43 6.26 -22.52
CA VAL A 66 16.19 5.49 -21.30
C VAL A 66 15.50 4.17 -21.66
N GLU A 67 15.90 3.12 -20.96
CA GLU A 67 15.19 1.85 -20.93
C GLU A 67 14.85 1.48 -19.51
N SER A 68 13.70 0.87 -19.28
CA SER A 68 13.28 0.39 -17.98
C SER A 68 12.61 -0.97 -18.05
N ARG A 69 12.84 -1.78 -17.04
CA ARG A 69 12.22 -3.10 -16.88
C ARG A 69 11.60 -3.21 -15.52
N TYR A 70 10.38 -3.74 -15.50
CA TYR A 70 9.56 -3.89 -14.30
C TYR A 70 9.36 -5.37 -14.00
N LEU A 71 9.62 -5.77 -12.76
CA LEU A 71 9.53 -7.15 -12.29
C LEU A 71 8.39 -7.27 -11.28
N TYR A 72 7.59 -8.31 -11.41
CA TYR A 72 6.39 -8.53 -10.60
C TYR A 72 6.44 -9.87 -9.88
N ASP A 73 5.81 -9.93 -8.71
CA ASP A 73 5.55 -11.18 -8.00
C ASP A 73 4.33 -11.92 -8.58
N PRO A 74 4.05 -13.15 -8.12
CA PRO A 74 2.87 -13.91 -8.57
C PRO A 74 1.52 -13.22 -8.30
N LEU A 75 1.46 -12.30 -7.33
CA LEU A 75 0.27 -11.50 -7.02
C LEU A 75 0.17 -10.23 -7.89
N GLY A 76 1.10 -10.02 -8.81
CA GLY A 76 1.15 -8.87 -9.70
C GLY A 76 1.62 -7.58 -9.04
N ARG A 77 2.24 -7.63 -7.86
CA ARG A 77 2.85 -6.47 -7.21
C ARG A 77 4.25 -6.25 -7.78
N ARG A 78 4.59 -5.00 -8.06
CA ARG A 78 5.92 -4.66 -8.60
C ARG A 78 6.98 -4.85 -7.52
N MET A 79 7.92 -5.77 -7.75
CA MET A 79 8.99 -6.11 -6.82
C MET A 79 10.26 -5.33 -7.09
N ALA A 80 10.50 -4.97 -8.34
CA ALA A 80 11.67 -4.18 -8.71
C ALA A 80 11.45 -3.42 -10.01
N LYS A 81 12.20 -2.34 -10.18
CA LYS A 81 12.46 -1.73 -11.48
C LYS A 81 13.96 -1.58 -11.73
N ARG A 82 14.36 -1.69 -12.99
CA ARG A 82 15.73 -1.50 -13.46
C ARG A 82 15.70 -0.45 -14.54
N VAL A 83 16.49 0.61 -14.41
CA VAL A 83 16.51 1.74 -15.33
C VAL A 83 17.91 1.94 -15.86
N TRP A 84 18.04 1.92 -17.18
CA TRP A 84 19.26 2.28 -17.89
C TRP A 84 19.06 3.66 -18.50
N ARG A 85 19.97 4.60 -18.18
CA ARG A 85 19.93 5.96 -18.71
C ARG A 85 21.07 6.18 -19.70
N ARG A 86 20.85 7.02 -20.69
CA ARG A 86 21.89 7.42 -21.62
C ARG A 86 22.92 8.30 -20.90
N GLU A 87 24.16 7.87 -20.93
CA GLU A 87 25.26 8.56 -20.30
C GLU A 87 26.46 8.64 -21.26
N ARG A 88 27.37 9.60 -21.02
CA ARG A 88 28.60 9.72 -21.75
C ARG A 88 29.63 8.79 -21.12
N ASP A 89 30.16 7.85 -21.90
CA ASP A 89 31.21 6.96 -21.44
C ASP A 89 32.60 7.68 -21.36
N LEU A 90 33.63 6.96 -20.90
CA LEU A 90 34.97 7.48 -20.75
C LEU A 90 35.64 7.91 -22.10
N THR A 91 35.12 7.44 -23.22
CA THR A 91 35.57 7.78 -24.57
C THR A 91 34.81 8.96 -25.16
N GLY A 92 33.79 9.46 -24.45
CA GLY A 92 32.95 10.57 -24.89
C GLY A 92 31.72 10.16 -25.72
N TRP A 93 31.55 8.87 -25.99
CA TRP A 93 30.38 8.36 -26.68
C TRP A 93 29.15 8.29 -25.75
N MET A 94 27.98 8.59 -26.31
CA MET A 94 26.72 8.50 -25.64
C MET A 94 26.12 7.10 -25.81
N SER A 95 25.96 6.36 -24.72
CA SER A 95 25.34 5.02 -24.70
C SER A 95 24.50 4.83 -23.47
N LEU A 96 23.67 3.79 -23.43
CA LEU A 96 22.99 3.39 -22.19
C LEU A 96 24.02 2.94 -21.16
N SER A 97 23.78 3.26 -19.90
CA SER A 97 24.59 2.85 -18.75
C SER A 97 24.83 1.33 -18.75
N ARG A 98 26.05 0.90 -18.39
CA ARG A 98 26.37 -0.54 -18.35
C ARG A 98 25.60 -1.29 -17.25
N LYS A 99 25.34 -0.61 -16.13
CA LYS A 99 24.56 -1.15 -15.00
C LYS A 99 23.28 -0.36 -14.86
N PRO A 100 22.15 -1.04 -14.60
CA PRO A 100 20.91 -0.33 -14.31
C PRO A 100 20.94 0.26 -12.89
N GLU A 101 20.25 1.36 -12.72
CA GLU A 101 19.74 1.79 -11.43
C GLU A 101 18.63 0.81 -11.01
N VAL A 102 18.77 0.16 -9.85
CA VAL A 102 17.81 -0.82 -9.38
C VAL A 102 17.07 -0.27 -8.17
N THR A 103 15.75 -0.31 -8.24
CA THR A 103 14.87 0.01 -7.10
C THR A 103 14.06 -1.23 -6.73
N TRP A 104 14.13 -1.63 -5.46
CA TRP A 104 13.37 -2.74 -4.91
C TRP A 104 12.17 -2.22 -4.11
N TYR A 105 11.09 -2.98 -4.12
CA TYR A 105 9.82 -2.64 -3.50
C TYR A 105 9.37 -3.71 -2.53
N GLY A 106 8.97 -3.30 -1.32
CA GLY A 106 8.39 -4.17 -0.29
C GLY A 106 6.95 -3.77 0.01
N TRP A 107 6.10 -4.76 0.22
CA TRP A 107 4.66 -4.61 0.32
C TRP A 107 4.10 -5.15 1.63
N ASP A 108 3.08 -4.47 2.16
CA ASP A 108 2.16 -4.97 3.18
C ASP A 108 0.77 -5.05 2.56
N GLY A 109 0.34 -6.28 2.22
CA GLY A 109 -0.83 -6.45 1.36
C GLY A 109 -0.66 -5.74 0.01
N ASP A 110 -1.51 -4.77 -0.27
CA ASP A 110 -1.46 -3.94 -1.48
C ASP A 110 -0.86 -2.54 -1.24
N ARG A 111 -0.35 -2.26 -0.03
CA ARG A 111 0.35 -1.02 0.29
C ARG A 111 1.85 -1.17 0.10
N LEU A 112 2.45 -0.23 -0.62
CA LEU A 112 3.89 -0.14 -0.80
C LEU A 112 4.54 0.45 0.46
N THR A 113 5.19 -0.38 1.27
CA THR A 113 5.78 0.05 2.55
C THR A 113 7.28 0.30 2.49
N THR A 114 7.96 -0.25 1.50
CA THR A 114 9.42 -0.14 1.43
C THR A 114 9.86 0.15 0.00
N VAL A 115 10.74 1.13 -0.14
CA VAL A 115 11.47 1.42 -1.38
C VAL A 115 12.96 1.37 -1.04
N GLN A 116 13.73 0.57 -1.77
CA GLN A 116 15.15 0.39 -1.51
C GLN A 116 15.96 0.55 -2.81
N THR A 117 16.95 1.42 -2.75
CA THR A 117 17.97 1.62 -3.79
C THR A 117 19.31 1.05 -3.32
N ASP A 118 20.38 1.23 -4.11
CA ASP A 118 21.74 0.85 -3.70
C ASP A 118 22.23 1.61 -2.46
N THR A 119 21.74 2.83 -2.24
CA THR A 119 22.25 3.73 -1.20
C THR A 119 21.30 3.93 -0.03
N THR A 120 20.00 3.81 -0.26
CA THR A 120 18.98 4.17 0.73
C THR A 120 17.85 3.15 0.81
N ARG A 121 17.27 3.03 1.99
CA ARG A 121 16.03 2.32 2.27
C ARG A 121 15.02 3.27 2.88
N ILE A 122 13.88 3.39 2.25
CA ILE A 122 12.76 4.22 2.69
C ILE A 122 11.65 3.30 3.16
N GLN A 123 11.18 3.52 4.38
CA GLN A 123 10.01 2.83 4.94
C GLN A 123 8.90 3.85 5.16
N THR A 124 7.69 3.50 4.75
CA THR A 124 6.51 4.36 4.88
C THR A 124 5.50 3.71 5.81
N VAL A 125 5.07 4.46 6.82
CA VAL A 125 3.96 4.11 7.70
C VAL A 125 2.72 4.84 7.21
N TYR A 126 1.63 4.12 7.08
CA TYR A 126 0.35 4.64 6.61
C TYR A 126 -0.65 4.81 7.76
N GLU A 127 -1.62 5.68 7.55
CA GLU A 127 -2.81 5.74 8.39
C GLU A 127 -3.50 4.36 8.43
N PRO A 128 -3.93 3.86 9.60
CA PRO A 128 -4.61 2.57 9.71
C PRO A 128 -5.82 2.46 8.77
N GLY A 129 -5.86 1.39 7.97
CA GLY A 129 -6.95 1.15 7.02
C GLY A 129 -6.98 2.08 5.79
N SER A 130 -5.95 2.90 5.58
CA SER A 130 -5.86 3.90 4.51
C SER A 130 -4.59 3.71 3.68
N PHE A 131 -4.55 4.37 2.50
CA PHE A 131 -3.37 4.52 1.67
C PHE A 131 -2.69 5.90 1.87
N THR A 132 -3.12 6.66 2.87
CA THR A 132 -2.53 7.97 3.21
C THR A 132 -1.22 7.75 3.98
N PRO A 133 -0.08 8.21 3.47
CA PRO A 133 1.18 8.09 4.19
C PRO A 133 1.26 9.09 5.35
N LEU A 134 1.78 8.65 6.50
CA LEU A 134 1.95 9.47 7.71
C LEU A 134 3.41 9.77 7.99
N ILE A 135 4.26 8.75 7.98
CA ILE A 135 5.66 8.86 8.38
C ILE A 135 6.53 8.15 7.34
N ARG A 136 7.61 8.80 6.98
CA ARG A 136 8.69 8.26 6.17
C ARG A 136 9.94 8.12 7.05
N VAL A 137 10.53 6.95 7.07
CA VAL A 137 11.82 6.69 7.70
C VAL A 137 12.81 6.32 6.60
N GLU A 138 13.83 7.13 6.44
CA GLU A 138 14.93 6.89 5.51
C GLU A 138 16.16 6.41 6.29
N THR A 139 16.76 5.33 5.81
CA THR A 139 17.96 4.75 6.38
C THR A 139 18.97 4.56 5.24
N GLU A 140 20.20 4.93 5.45
CA GLU A 140 21.28 4.63 4.51
C GLU A 140 21.48 3.11 4.42
N ASN A 141 21.70 2.60 3.22
CA ASN A 141 21.91 1.17 3.02
C ASN A 141 23.34 0.82 3.48
N GLY A 142 23.47 0.29 4.69
CA GLY A 142 24.73 0.00 5.34
C GLY A 142 25.60 -1.09 4.67
N GLU A 143 25.20 -1.64 3.51
CA GLU A 143 26.04 -2.61 2.81
C GLU A 143 27.34 -2.01 2.29
N ARG A 144 27.35 -0.73 1.89
CA ARG A 144 28.59 -0.03 1.49
C ARG A 144 29.57 0.16 2.64
N GLU A 145 29.08 0.41 3.84
CA GLU A 145 29.91 0.62 5.02
C GLU A 145 30.32 -0.70 5.71
N LYS A 146 29.48 -1.74 5.62
CA LYS A 146 29.92 -3.11 5.96
C LYS A 146 31.10 -3.54 5.10
N ALA A 147 31.13 -3.15 3.83
CA ALA A 147 32.26 -3.42 2.93
C ALA A 147 33.51 -2.56 3.23
N GLN A 148 33.35 -1.46 3.94
CA GLN A 148 34.48 -0.60 4.37
C GLN A 148 34.94 -0.88 5.82
N ARG A 149 34.15 -1.64 6.58
CA ARG A 149 34.50 -2.02 7.94
C ARG A 149 35.60 -3.07 7.92
N ARG A 150 36.67 -2.78 8.60
CA ARG A 150 37.75 -3.75 8.78
C ARG A 150 37.35 -4.80 9.80
N SER A 151 37.66 -6.06 9.50
CA SER A 151 37.55 -7.13 10.50
C SER A 151 38.59 -6.95 11.61
N LEU A 152 38.38 -7.58 12.74
CA LEU A 152 39.37 -7.60 13.83
C LEU A 152 40.73 -8.10 13.32
N ALA A 153 40.74 -9.09 12.44
CA ALA A 153 41.94 -9.60 11.81
C ALA A 153 42.65 -8.55 10.95
N GLU A 154 41.93 -7.81 10.14
CA GLU A 154 42.47 -6.74 9.30
C GLU A 154 43.00 -5.57 10.12
N THR A 155 42.29 -5.17 11.18
CA THR A 155 42.71 -4.12 12.10
C THR A 155 44.05 -4.48 12.77
N LEU A 156 44.15 -5.70 13.28
CA LEU A 156 45.38 -6.18 13.94
C LEU A 156 46.53 -6.37 12.94
N GLN A 157 46.27 -6.76 11.70
CA GLN A 157 47.28 -6.82 10.64
C GLN A 157 47.81 -5.45 10.31
N GLN A 158 46.95 -4.44 10.24
CA GLN A 158 47.35 -3.07 9.92
C GLN A 158 48.18 -2.43 11.04
N GLU A 159 47.76 -2.60 12.30
CA GLU A 159 48.53 -2.10 13.46
C GLU A 159 49.89 -2.79 13.62
N GLY A 160 49.95 -4.08 13.33
CA GLY A 160 51.23 -4.83 13.29
C GLY A 160 52.18 -4.40 12.16
N SER A 161 51.66 -3.66 11.17
CA SER A 161 52.39 -3.22 9.99
C SER A 161 53.04 -1.82 10.13
N GLU A 162 52.79 -1.06 11.17
CA GLU A 162 53.37 0.28 11.37
C GLU A 162 54.89 0.31 11.43
N ASN A 163 55.57 -0.83 11.59
CA ASN A 163 57.01 -0.98 11.55
C ASN A 163 57.56 -1.38 10.14
N GLY A 164 56.78 -1.21 9.05
CA GLY A 164 57.25 -1.32 7.66
C GLY A 164 57.32 -2.74 7.06
N HIS A 165 56.88 -3.78 7.79
CA HIS A 165 56.77 -5.14 7.26
C HIS A 165 55.33 -5.60 7.44
N GLY A 166 54.60 -5.68 6.33
CA GLY A 166 53.21 -6.17 6.34
C GLY A 166 53.11 -7.55 6.95
N VAL A 167 52.44 -7.64 8.11
CA VAL A 167 52.14 -8.91 8.78
C VAL A 167 50.97 -9.53 8.10
N VAL A 168 51.16 -10.69 7.45
CA VAL A 168 50.06 -11.49 6.87
C VAL A 168 49.73 -12.61 7.86
N PHE A 169 48.51 -12.65 8.39
CA PHE A 169 48.10 -13.72 9.27
C PHE A 169 47.79 -15.01 8.50
N PRO A 170 48.14 -16.17 9.04
CA PRO A 170 47.69 -17.45 8.52
C PRO A 170 46.16 -17.55 8.50
N ALA A 171 45.60 -18.22 7.49
CA ALA A 171 44.15 -18.33 7.32
C ALA A 171 43.41 -18.90 8.55
N GLU A 172 44.09 -19.78 9.32
CA GLU A 172 43.52 -20.32 10.55
C GLU A 172 43.41 -19.28 11.66
N LEU A 173 44.40 -18.38 11.78
CA LEU A 173 44.36 -17.28 12.73
C LEU A 173 43.26 -16.27 12.37
N VAL A 174 43.10 -15.96 11.06
CA VAL A 174 42.01 -15.11 10.59
C VAL A 174 40.66 -15.67 10.98
N ARG A 175 40.39 -16.96 10.72
CA ARG A 175 39.13 -17.61 11.10
C ARG A 175 38.89 -17.58 12.64
N LEU A 176 39.92 -17.72 13.40
CA LEU A 176 39.83 -17.69 14.87
C LEU A 176 39.52 -16.29 15.37
N LEU A 177 40.13 -15.27 14.76
CA LEU A 177 39.86 -13.86 15.05
C LEU A 177 38.45 -13.45 14.60
N ASP A 178 37.98 -13.92 13.43
CA ASP A 178 36.63 -13.69 12.95
C ASP A 178 35.58 -14.30 13.91
N ARG A 179 35.80 -15.54 14.35
CA ARG A 179 34.95 -16.19 15.35
C ARG A 179 34.95 -15.41 16.67
N LEU A 180 36.13 -14.97 17.13
CA LEU A 180 36.26 -14.19 18.35
C LEU A 180 35.55 -12.83 18.26
N GLU A 181 35.64 -12.19 17.10
CA GLU A 181 34.90 -10.95 16.82
C GLU A 181 33.38 -11.17 16.94
N GLU A 182 32.86 -12.25 16.35
CA GLU A 182 31.43 -12.63 16.48
C GLU A 182 31.02 -12.89 17.92
N GLU A 183 31.86 -13.61 18.69
CA GLU A 183 31.61 -13.90 20.10
C GLU A 183 31.61 -12.63 20.97
N ILE A 184 32.55 -11.69 20.70
CA ILE A 184 32.63 -10.40 21.41
C ILE A 184 31.38 -9.56 21.07
N ARG A 185 30.97 -9.49 19.82
CA ARG A 185 29.78 -8.76 19.39
C ARG A 185 28.49 -9.33 19.98
N ALA A 186 28.41 -10.64 20.15
CA ALA A 186 27.29 -11.32 20.78
C ALA A 186 27.29 -11.24 22.31
N ASP A 187 28.30 -10.61 22.92
CA ASP A 187 28.55 -10.62 24.36
C ASP A 187 28.55 -12.03 24.97
N ARG A 188 29.05 -12.99 24.21
CA ARG A 188 29.08 -14.44 24.55
C ARG A 188 30.41 -15.08 24.17
N VAL A 189 31.49 -14.63 24.78
CA VAL A 189 32.82 -15.19 24.54
C VAL A 189 32.96 -16.54 25.20
N SER A 190 33.24 -17.56 24.39
CA SER A 190 33.39 -18.96 24.82
C SER A 190 34.58 -19.15 25.79
N SER A 191 34.53 -20.20 26.62
CA SER A 191 35.64 -20.58 27.51
C SER A 191 36.91 -20.94 26.72
N GLU A 192 36.75 -21.49 25.52
CA GLU A 192 37.86 -21.83 24.62
C GLU A 192 38.55 -20.57 24.10
N SER A 193 37.78 -19.58 23.64
CA SER A 193 38.33 -18.30 23.19
C SER A 193 39.00 -17.53 24.32
N ARG A 194 38.44 -17.54 25.53
CA ARG A 194 39.08 -16.95 26.73
C ARG A 194 40.40 -17.62 27.10
N ALA A 195 40.44 -18.97 27.06
CA ALA A 195 41.66 -19.70 27.37
C ALA A 195 42.75 -19.43 26.32
N TRP A 196 42.39 -19.36 25.04
CA TRP A 196 43.31 -19.01 23.96
C TRP A 196 43.88 -17.59 24.14
N LEU A 197 43.03 -16.59 24.43
CA LEU A 197 43.46 -15.22 24.70
C LEU A 197 44.43 -15.16 25.88
N ALA A 198 44.13 -15.86 26.98
CA ALA A 198 44.98 -15.91 28.14
C ALA A 198 46.36 -16.50 27.81
N GLN A 199 46.45 -17.51 26.95
CA GLN A 199 47.72 -18.05 26.45
C GLN A 199 48.52 -17.01 25.63
N CYS A 200 47.82 -16.11 24.92
CA CYS A 200 48.44 -15.02 24.16
C CYS A 200 48.76 -13.79 25.04
N GLY A 201 48.45 -13.85 26.34
CA GLY A 201 48.63 -12.70 27.26
C GLY A 201 47.66 -11.55 27.00
N LEU A 202 46.53 -11.81 26.38
CA LEU A 202 45.52 -10.84 26.03
C LEU A 202 44.21 -11.07 26.80
N THR A 203 43.42 -10.00 26.97
CA THR A 203 42.10 -10.07 27.59
C THR A 203 41.01 -9.78 26.57
N VAL A 204 39.79 -10.25 26.85
CA VAL A 204 38.60 -9.98 25.99
C VAL A 204 38.39 -8.48 25.87
N GLU A 205 38.56 -7.72 26.94
CA GLU A 205 38.36 -6.27 27.02
C GLU A 205 39.37 -5.51 26.16
N GLN A 206 40.61 -6.03 26.03
CA GLN A 206 41.61 -5.44 25.13
C GLN A 206 41.20 -5.60 23.68
N LEU A 207 40.76 -6.78 23.28
CA LEU A 207 40.35 -7.03 21.91
C LEU A 207 38.99 -6.42 21.57
N ALA A 208 38.09 -6.34 22.54
CA ALA A 208 36.79 -5.64 22.34
C ALA A 208 36.98 -4.17 22.01
N ARG A 209 38.06 -3.53 22.44
CA ARG A 209 38.42 -2.14 22.07
C ARG A 209 38.94 -2.00 20.65
N GLN A 210 39.44 -3.09 20.06
CA GLN A 210 39.94 -3.15 18.69
C GLN A 210 38.84 -3.53 17.69
N VAL A 211 37.71 -4.07 18.17
CA VAL A 211 36.56 -4.37 17.33
C VAL A 211 35.88 -3.07 16.94
N GLU A 212 35.86 -2.76 15.65
CA GLU A 212 35.15 -1.59 15.15
C GLU A 212 33.66 -1.68 15.53
N PRO A 213 33.05 -0.59 16.02
CA PRO A 213 31.63 -0.60 16.39
C PRO A 213 30.76 -0.99 15.20
N GLU A 214 29.66 -1.69 15.48
CA GLU A 214 28.68 -1.99 14.45
C GLU A 214 28.08 -0.68 13.94
N TYR A 215 28.21 -0.46 12.63
CA TYR A 215 27.60 0.71 12.02
C TYR A 215 26.08 0.64 12.15
N THR A 216 25.51 1.61 12.81
CA THR A 216 24.07 1.82 12.84
C THR A 216 23.76 2.98 11.92
N PRO A 217 23.15 2.73 10.74
CA PRO A 217 22.82 3.80 9.79
C PRO A 217 21.97 4.89 10.48
N ALA A 218 22.33 6.15 10.26
CA ALA A 218 21.50 7.25 10.69
C ALA A 218 20.10 7.15 10.07
N ARG A 219 19.08 7.31 10.90
CA ARG A 219 17.69 7.35 10.46
C ARG A 219 17.25 8.79 10.34
N LYS A 220 16.62 9.13 9.22
CA LYS A 220 15.97 10.42 9.01
C LYS A 220 14.47 10.17 8.96
N ALA A 221 13.72 10.75 9.86
CA ALA A 221 12.27 10.68 9.86
C ALA A 221 11.66 11.96 9.29
N HIS A 222 10.62 11.80 8.49
CA HIS A 222 9.83 12.90 7.96
C HIS A 222 8.35 12.61 8.17
N LEU A 223 7.60 13.62 8.55
CA LEU A 223 6.14 13.58 8.57
C LEU A 223 5.60 13.97 7.21
N TYR A 224 4.66 13.21 6.68
CA TYR A 224 3.89 13.60 5.50
C TYR A 224 2.84 14.62 5.88
N HIS A 225 2.81 15.73 5.16
CA HIS A 225 1.67 16.63 5.13
C HIS A 225 0.91 16.36 3.83
N CYS A 226 -0.30 15.83 3.95
CA CYS A 226 -1.13 15.45 2.81
C CYS A 226 -2.38 16.33 2.71
N ASP A 227 -2.95 16.42 1.50
CA ASP A 227 -4.30 16.96 1.32
C ASP A 227 -5.38 16.00 1.86
N HIS A 228 -6.65 16.40 1.74
CA HIS A 228 -7.79 15.60 2.20
C HIS A 228 -7.95 14.25 1.48
N ARG A 229 -7.33 14.06 0.31
CA ARG A 229 -7.32 12.81 -0.45
C ARG A 229 -6.20 11.88 -0.03
N GLY A 230 -5.20 12.38 0.69
CA GLY A 230 -3.98 11.66 1.03
C GLY A 230 -2.82 11.88 0.05
N LEU A 231 -2.91 12.90 -0.84
CA LEU A 231 -1.82 13.31 -1.72
C LEU A 231 -0.76 14.06 -0.91
N PRO A 232 0.51 13.64 -0.90
CA PRO A 232 1.58 14.34 -0.21
C PRO A 232 1.86 15.72 -0.80
N LEU A 233 1.74 16.76 0.02
CA LEU A 233 2.06 18.16 -0.34
C LEU A 233 3.41 18.60 0.21
N ALA A 234 3.84 18.05 1.36
CA ALA A 234 5.14 18.32 1.95
C ALA A 234 5.66 17.18 2.80
N LEU A 235 6.98 17.17 2.99
CA LEU A 235 7.68 16.37 3.98
C LEU A 235 8.32 17.31 5.01
N ILE A 236 7.97 17.10 6.27
CA ILE A 236 8.46 17.88 7.39
C ILE A 236 9.50 17.06 8.15
N SER A 237 10.70 17.58 8.29
CA SER A 237 11.80 16.97 9.02
C SER A 237 11.58 17.02 10.54
N GLU A 238 12.37 16.29 11.29
CA GLU A 238 12.31 16.23 12.77
C GLU A 238 12.53 17.60 13.44
N ASP A 239 13.28 18.49 12.80
CA ASP A 239 13.52 19.87 13.25
C ASP A 239 12.36 20.84 12.90
N GLY A 240 11.30 20.35 12.28
CA GLY A 240 10.13 21.15 11.87
C GLY A 240 10.29 21.89 10.53
N ASN A 241 11.41 21.73 9.85
CA ASN A 241 11.65 22.36 8.56
C ASN A 241 11.02 21.54 7.41
N THR A 242 10.60 22.24 6.35
CA THR A 242 10.13 21.58 5.12
C THR A 242 11.32 21.04 4.34
N ALA A 243 11.43 19.72 4.21
CA ALA A 243 12.47 19.05 3.46
C ALA A 243 12.15 18.92 1.98
N TRP A 244 10.87 18.86 1.66
CA TRP A 244 10.33 18.76 0.32
C TRP A 244 8.90 19.28 0.30
N SER A 245 8.49 19.94 -0.79
CA SER A 245 7.09 20.33 -1.04
C SER A 245 6.78 20.34 -2.53
N ALA A 246 5.51 20.14 -2.89
CA ALA A 246 5.05 20.18 -4.26
C ALA A 246 3.60 20.70 -4.37
N GLU A 247 3.29 21.24 -5.55
CA GLU A 247 1.96 21.65 -5.95
C GLU A 247 1.46 20.76 -7.08
N TYR A 248 0.16 20.51 -7.10
CA TYR A 248 -0.47 19.59 -8.05
C TYR A 248 -1.75 20.18 -8.62
N ASP A 249 -2.09 19.76 -9.84
CA ASP A 249 -3.42 19.93 -10.37
C ASP A 249 -4.41 18.89 -9.76
N GLU A 250 -5.67 18.97 -10.16
CA GLU A 250 -6.73 18.08 -9.68
C GLU A 250 -6.50 16.61 -10.01
N TRP A 251 -5.76 16.31 -11.08
CA TRP A 251 -5.44 14.97 -11.54
C TRP A 251 -4.16 14.37 -10.91
N GLY A 252 -3.53 15.14 -10.01
CA GLY A 252 -2.30 14.74 -9.35
C GLY A 252 -1.05 14.92 -10.20
N ASN A 253 -1.16 15.70 -11.30
CA ASN A 253 0.01 16.08 -12.08
C ASN A 253 0.79 17.17 -11.33
N GLN A 254 2.10 16.93 -11.14
CA GLN A 254 2.96 17.84 -10.38
C GLN A 254 3.27 19.10 -11.20
N LEU A 255 2.87 20.25 -10.69
CA LEU A 255 3.04 21.55 -11.32
C LEU A 255 4.33 22.24 -10.88
N ASN A 256 4.68 22.09 -9.60
CA ASN A 256 5.84 22.73 -8.99
C ASN A 256 6.44 21.81 -7.90
N GLU A 257 7.75 21.97 -7.64
CA GLU A 257 8.46 21.23 -6.60
C GLU A 257 9.56 22.10 -5.97
N GLU A 258 9.59 22.12 -4.65
CA GLU A 258 10.71 22.65 -3.87
C GLU A 258 11.40 21.48 -3.16
N ASN A 259 12.63 21.17 -3.56
CA ASN A 259 13.39 20.02 -3.08
C ASN A 259 14.86 20.36 -2.86
N PRO A 260 15.18 21.22 -1.87
CA PRO A 260 16.55 21.71 -1.63
C PRO A 260 17.49 20.60 -1.18
N HIS A 261 16.97 19.49 -0.66
CA HIS A 261 17.74 18.36 -0.13
C HIS A 261 17.77 17.15 -1.05
N HIS A 262 17.22 17.24 -2.26
CA HIS A 262 17.14 16.15 -3.24
C HIS A 262 16.47 14.88 -2.64
N VAL A 263 15.43 15.06 -1.84
CA VAL A 263 14.68 13.97 -1.23
C VAL A 263 13.93 13.21 -2.32
N TYR A 264 14.14 11.90 -2.40
CA TYR A 264 13.38 11.06 -3.33
C TYR A 264 11.96 10.87 -2.80
N GLN A 265 10.96 11.49 -3.44
CA GLN A 265 9.55 11.43 -3.05
C GLN A 265 8.68 11.03 -4.25
N PRO A 266 8.45 9.72 -4.46
CA PRO A 266 7.71 9.21 -5.62
C PRO A 266 6.20 9.12 -5.41
N TYR A 267 5.69 9.21 -4.17
CA TYR A 267 4.26 9.04 -3.90
C TYR A 267 3.44 10.17 -4.50
N ARG A 268 2.28 9.80 -5.05
CA ARG A 268 1.29 10.72 -5.65
C ARG A 268 -0.05 10.50 -4.96
N LEU A 269 -1.16 10.53 -5.68
CA LEU A 269 -2.46 10.16 -5.13
C LEU A 269 -2.38 8.77 -4.48
N PRO A 270 -3.19 8.47 -3.45
CA PRO A 270 -3.13 7.19 -2.76
C PRO A 270 -3.01 5.97 -3.68
N GLY A 271 -2.04 5.12 -3.40
CA GLY A 271 -1.69 3.96 -4.23
C GLY A 271 -0.78 4.25 -5.43
N GLN A 272 -0.54 5.51 -5.77
CA GLN A 272 0.26 5.90 -6.92
C GLN A 272 1.73 6.15 -6.58
N GLN A 273 2.61 5.75 -7.49
CA GLN A 273 4.04 5.98 -7.41
C GLN A 273 4.58 6.46 -8.76
N HIS A 274 5.21 7.62 -8.78
CA HIS A 274 5.81 8.22 -9.97
C HIS A 274 7.03 7.44 -10.45
N ASP A 275 7.03 7.10 -11.72
CA ASP A 275 8.17 6.56 -12.45
C ASP A 275 8.73 7.66 -13.37
N GLU A 276 9.80 8.29 -12.91
CA GLU A 276 10.43 9.43 -13.58
C GLU A 276 10.86 9.13 -15.04
N GLU A 277 11.32 7.91 -15.27
CA GLU A 277 11.80 7.46 -16.59
C GLU A 277 10.68 7.40 -17.64
N SER A 278 9.46 7.08 -17.26
CA SER A 278 8.29 6.98 -18.15
C SER A 278 7.33 8.16 -18.06
N GLY A 279 7.39 8.92 -16.94
CA GLY A 279 6.42 9.95 -16.59
C GLY A 279 5.06 9.41 -16.15
N LEU A 280 4.93 8.08 -16.01
CA LEU A 280 3.71 7.42 -15.57
C LEU A 280 3.70 7.22 -14.06
N TYR A 281 2.49 7.00 -13.50
CA TYR A 281 2.32 6.61 -12.11
C TYR A 281 1.91 5.14 -12.04
N TYR A 282 2.76 4.32 -11.42
CA TYR A 282 2.38 2.94 -11.10
C TYR A 282 1.30 2.93 -10.03
N ASN A 283 0.16 2.34 -10.34
CA ASN A 283 -1.01 2.29 -9.47
C ASN A 283 -1.50 0.84 -9.32
N ARG A 284 -0.71 0.04 -8.63
CA ARG A 284 -0.94 -1.37 -8.29
C ARG A 284 -1.27 -2.27 -9.49
N HIS A 285 -2.47 -2.21 -10.05
CA HIS A 285 -2.91 -3.04 -11.18
C HIS A 285 -2.77 -2.36 -12.55
N ARG A 286 -2.64 -1.05 -12.58
CA ARG A 286 -2.52 -0.25 -13.82
C ARG A 286 -1.44 0.81 -13.73
N TYR A 287 -1.13 1.42 -14.85
CA TYR A 287 -0.31 2.64 -14.91
C TYR A 287 -1.18 3.81 -15.33
N TYR A 288 -1.03 4.90 -14.61
CA TYR A 288 -1.78 6.13 -14.81
C TYR A 288 -0.91 7.16 -15.51
N ASP A 289 -1.45 7.83 -16.53
CA ASP A 289 -0.83 8.98 -17.20
C ASP A 289 -1.43 10.26 -16.62
N PRO A 290 -0.68 11.00 -15.78
CA PRO A 290 -1.20 12.21 -15.13
C PRO A 290 -1.50 13.34 -16.13
N LEU A 291 -0.80 13.39 -17.27
CA LEU A 291 -1.03 14.39 -18.31
C LEU A 291 -2.36 14.18 -19.04
N GLN A 292 -2.87 12.97 -19.05
CA GLN A 292 -4.15 12.62 -19.65
C GLN A 292 -5.27 12.43 -18.62
N GLY A 293 -4.95 12.34 -17.33
CA GLY A 293 -5.90 12.03 -16.26
C GLY A 293 -6.53 10.65 -16.38
N ARG A 294 -5.81 9.64 -16.93
CA ARG A 294 -6.37 8.31 -17.22
C ARG A 294 -5.33 7.19 -17.19
N TYR A 295 -5.81 5.96 -17.18
CA TYR A 295 -4.99 4.78 -17.29
C TYR A 295 -4.55 4.49 -18.73
N ILE A 296 -3.38 3.86 -18.92
CA ILE A 296 -2.83 3.50 -20.24
C ILE A 296 -3.29 2.12 -20.72
N THR A 297 -3.98 1.36 -19.87
CA THR A 297 -4.55 0.05 -20.17
C THR A 297 -6.02 0.01 -19.76
N GLN A 298 -6.76 -0.91 -20.35
CA GLN A 298 -8.14 -1.16 -19.96
C GLN A 298 -8.24 -1.67 -18.53
N ASP A 299 -9.36 -1.42 -17.87
CA ASP A 299 -9.65 -1.90 -16.53
C ASP A 299 -9.70 -3.43 -16.52
N PRO A 300 -8.91 -4.11 -15.65
CA PRO A 300 -9.01 -5.57 -15.50
C PRO A 300 -10.40 -6.06 -15.06
N MET A 301 -11.18 -5.17 -14.42
CA MET A 301 -12.56 -5.43 -14.01
C MET A 301 -13.56 -5.33 -15.18
N GLY A 302 -13.11 -4.86 -16.35
CA GLY A 302 -13.93 -4.61 -17.52
C GLY A 302 -15.03 -3.57 -17.21
N LEU A 303 -16.23 -3.77 -17.77
CA LEU A 303 -17.36 -2.85 -17.58
C LEU A 303 -17.86 -2.72 -16.13
N LYS A 304 -17.40 -3.56 -15.21
CA LYS A 304 -17.68 -3.40 -13.77
C LYS A 304 -16.96 -2.19 -13.17
N GLY A 305 -15.82 -1.80 -13.74
CA GLY A 305 -15.10 -0.57 -13.40
C GLY A 305 -15.67 0.68 -14.07
N GLY A 306 -16.74 0.56 -14.89
CA GLY A 306 -17.39 1.65 -15.60
C GLY A 306 -17.38 1.50 -17.11
N TRP A 307 -18.11 2.38 -17.80
CA TRP A 307 -18.23 2.39 -19.26
C TRP A 307 -16.96 2.81 -20.00
N ASN A 308 -16.14 3.66 -19.34
CA ASN A 308 -14.84 4.06 -19.87
C ASN A 308 -13.74 3.24 -19.19
N LEU A 309 -13.27 2.22 -19.87
CA LEU A 309 -12.29 1.26 -19.34
C LEU A 309 -10.92 1.88 -18.98
N TYR A 310 -10.65 3.12 -19.39
CA TYR A 310 -9.40 3.84 -19.09
C TYR A 310 -9.55 4.92 -18.01
N GLN A 311 -10.73 5.06 -17.45
CA GLN A 311 -11.07 6.15 -16.57
C GLN A 311 -10.36 6.04 -15.21
N TYR A 312 -9.82 7.16 -14.73
CA TYR A 312 -9.65 7.47 -13.32
C TYR A 312 -10.96 8.07 -12.79
N PRO A 313 -11.30 8.03 -11.50
CA PRO A 313 -12.55 8.59 -10.98
C PRO A 313 -12.89 9.97 -11.54
N LEU A 314 -14.16 10.20 -11.90
CA LEU A 314 -14.62 11.42 -12.58
C LEU A 314 -14.45 12.69 -11.74
N ASN A 315 -14.48 12.53 -10.42
CA ASN A 315 -14.24 13.65 -9.50
C ASN A 315 -12.93 13.39 -8.73
N PRO A 316 -11.78 13.70 -9.32
CA PRO A 316 -10.47 13.43 -8.71
C PRO A 316 -10.21 14.26 -7.46
N LEU A 317 -11.03 15.29 -7.17
CA LEU A 317 -10.96 16.05 -5.92
C LEU A 317 -11.59 15.33 -4.73
N GLN A 318 -12.52 14.41 -4.97
CA GLN A 318 -13.26 13.71 -3.93
C GLN A 318 -13.10 12.18 -3.98
N GLN A 319 -12.67 11.66 -5.12
CA GLN A 319 -12.56 10.23 -5.36
C GLN A 319 -11.15 9.84 -5.71
N ILE A 320 -10.71 8.68 -5.21
CA ILE A 320 -9.40 8.10 -5.50
C ILE A 320 -9.57 6.62 -5.89
N ASP A 321 -8.58 6.11 -6.60
CA ASP A 321 -8.50 4.69 -6.97
C ASP A 321 -7.13 4.11 -6.57
N PRO A 322 -6.91 3.74 -5.31
CA PRO A 322 -5.60 3.28 -4.83
C PRO A 322 -5.12 1.97 -5.45
N MET A 323 -6.05 1.18 -5.98
CA MET A 323 -5.75 -0.14 -6.56
C MET A 323 -5.65 -0.12 -8.08
N GLY A 324 -6.09 0.94 -8.73
CA GLY A 324 -6.26 0.94 -10.18
C GLY A 324 -7.42 0.04 -10.67
N LEU A 325 -8.47 -0.12 -9.87
CA LEU A 325 -9.61 -1.01 -10.13
C LEU A 325 -10.96 -0.39 -9.79
N LEU A 326 -11.00 0.70 -9.03
CA LEU A 326 -12.20 1.23 -8.40
C LEU A 326 -12.46 2.67 -8.81
N GLN A 327 -13.74 3.04 -8.83
CA GLN A 327 -14.17 4.39 -9.18
C GLN A 327 -14.59 5.27 -7.98
N THR A 328 -14.77 4.68 -6.78
CA THR A 328 -15.33 5.39 -5.64
C THR A 328 -14.41 5.41 -4.41
N TRP A 329 -14.45 6.52 -3.70
CA TRP A 329 -13.75 6.72 -2.43
C TRP A 329 -14.15 5.71 -1.34
N ASP A 330 -15.44 5.33 -1.29
CA ASP A 330 -15.97 4.45 -0.26
C ASP A 330 -15.41 3.03 -0.40
N ASP A 331 -15.20 2.56 -1.62
CA ASP A 331 -14.58 1.26 -1.89
C ASP A 331 -13.11 1.22 -1.48
N ALA A 332 -12.40 2.33 -1.61
CA ALA A 332 -10.99 2.46 -1.23
C ALA A 332 -10.78 2.58 0.29
N ARG A 333 -11.72 3.22 0.98
CA ARG A 333 -11.64 3.49 2.42
C ARG A 333 -12.14 2.33 3.27
N SER A 334 -13.11 1.56 2.77
CA SER A 334 -13.68 0.41 3.47
C SER A 334 -12.82 -0.85 3.38
N GLY A 335 -11.81 -0.90 2.51
CA GLY A 335 -11.13 -2.15 2.15
C GLY A 335 -12.11 -3.19 1.56
N ALA A 336 -13.36 -2.79 1.34
CA ALA A 336 -14.42 -3.63 0.83
C ALA A 336 -14.37 -3.68 -0.69
N CYS A 337 -13.67 -4.64 -1.20
CA CYS A 337 -13.75 -5.01 -2.59
C CYS A 337 -15.08 -5.69 -2.88
N THR A 338 -16.05 -4.99 -3.42
CA THR A 338 -17.38 -5.54 -3.73
C THR A 338 -17.50 -6.16 -5.12
N GLY A 339 -16.42 -6.66 -5.73
CA GLY A 339 -16.54 -7.40 -6.99
C GLY A 339 -15.22 -7.82 -7.62
N GLY A 340 -15.22 -8.89 -8.35
CA GLY A 340 -14.12 -9.38 -9.19
C GLY A 340 -13.02 -10.13 -8.43
N VAL A 341 -11.76 -9.73 -8.60
CA VAL A 341 -10.59 -10.42 -8.01
C VAL A 341 -10.65 -10.43 -6.49
N CYS A 342 -11.18 -9.39 -5.85
CA CYS A 342 -11.39 -9.37 -4.40
C CYS A 342 -12.51 -10.31 -3.95
N GLY A 343 -13.57 -10.48 -4.74
CA GLY A 343 -14.58 -11.51 -4.49
C GLY A 343 -14.00 -12.93 -4.59
N VAL A 344 -12.97 -13.13 -5.39
CA VAL A 344 -12.19 -14.38 -5.45
C VAL A 344 -11.20 -14.44 -4.29
N LEU A 345 -10.50 -13.35 -3.96
CA LEU A 345 -9.59 -13.29 -2.82
C LEU A 345 -10.33 -13.36 -1.48
N SER A 346 -11.48 -12.70 -1.32
CA SER A 346 -12.29 -12.84 -0.11
C SER A 346 -12.87 -14.26 0.05
N ARG A 347 -13.09 -14.98 -1.06
CA ARG A 347 -13.41 -16.42 -1.02
C ARG A 347 -12.20 -17.28 -0.66
N ILE A 348 -11.01 -16.84 -0.99
CA ILE A 348 -9.74 -17.55 -0.68
C ILE A 348 -9.22 -17.18 0.72
N ILE A 349 -9.31 -15.91 1.11
CA ILE A 349 -8.81 -15.41 2.40
C ILE A 349 -9.89 -15.50 3.49
N GLY A 350 -11.16 -15.53 3.10
CA GLY A 350 -12.31 -15.53 4.02
C GLY A 350 -12.61 -14.13 4.58
N PRO A 351 -13.69 -13.98 5.34
CA PRO A 351 -14.07 -12.72 5.99
C PRO A 351 -13.06 -12.31 7.07
N SER A 352 -12.97 -11.01 7.34
CA SER A 352 -12.19 -10.47 8.46
C SER A 352 -12.53 -11.20 9.75
N LYS A 353 -11.50 -11.62 10.50
CA LYS A 353 -11.67 -12.42 11.71
C LYS A 353 -11.35 -11.61 12.95
N PHE A 354 -12.21 -11.70 13.95
CA PHE A 354 -12.18 -10.90 15.17
C PHE A 354 -12.08 -11.81 16.40
N ASP A 355 -11.70 -11.22 17.54
CA ASP A 355 -11.62 -11.91 18.82
C ASP A 355 -12.95 -11.87 19.61
N SER A 356 -13.91 -11.05 19.19
CA SER A 356 -15.23 -10.95 19.82
C SER A 356 -16.36 -10.87 18.78
N THR A 357 -17.56 -11.32 19.20
CA THR A 357 -18.79 -11.16 18.42
C THR A 357 -19.14 -9.69 18.20
N ALA A 358 -18.82 -8.82 19.18
CA ALA A 358 -19.11 -7.40 19.13
C ALA A 358 -18.27 -6.69 18.07
N ASP A 359 -16.98 -7.00 17.96
CA ASP A 359 -16.11 -6.39 16.94
C ASP A 359 -16.49 -6.84 15.54
N ALA A 360 -16.82 -8.13 15.35
CA ALA A 360 -17.31 -8.65 14.09
C ALA A 360 -18.63 -8.00 13.66
N ALA A 361 -19.57 -7.83 14.58
CA ALA A 361 -20.85 -7.17 14.31
C ALA A 361 -20.69 -5.68 14.01
N LEU A 362 -19.83 -4.99 14.77
CA LEU A 362 -19.56 -3.56 14.60
C LEU A 362 -18.93 -3.27 13.24
N ASP A 363 -18.01 -4.11 12.78
CA ASP A 363 -17.39 -3.99 11.45
C ASP A 363 -18.44 -4.05 10.34
N ALA A 364 -19.33 -5.05 10.37
CA ALA A 364 -20.40 -5.18 9.40
C ALA A 364 -21.45 -4.04 9.49
N LEU A 365 -21.73 -3.54 10.70
CA LEU A 365 -22.66 -2.45 10.90
C LEU A 365 -22.12 -1.12 10.37
N LYS A 366 -20.81 -0.87 10.51
CA LYS A 366 -20.16 0.31 9.92
C LYS A 366 -20.27 0.36 8.40
N GLU A 367 -20.14 -0.79 7.74
CA GLU A 367 -20.32 -0.88 6.29
C GLU A 367 -21.77 -0.64 5.85
N THR A 368 -22.72 -0.95 6.71
CA THR A 368 -24.12 -1.06 6.31
C THR A 368 -24.96 0.14 6.72
N GLN A 369 -24.59 0.83 7.82
CA GLN A 369 -25.42 1.86 8.45
C GLN A 369 -25.78 3.01 7.50
N ASN A 370 -24.83 3.53 6.73
CA ASN A 370 -25.12 4.60 5.79
C ASN A 370 -26.15 4.17 4.73
N ARG A 371 -26.04 2.94 4.23
CA ARG A 371 -27.00 2.38 3.27
C ARG A 371 -28.39 2.22 3.89
N SER A 372 -28.46 1.80 5.15
CA SER A 372 -29.69 1.69 5.91
C SER A 372 -30.40 3.03 6.04
N LEU A 373 -29.65 4.07 6.42
CA LEU A 373 -30.17 5.43 6.56
C LEU A 373 -30.64 6.04 5.24
N CYS A 374 -29.86 5.87 4.17
CA CYS A 374 -30.19 6.44 2.88
C CYS A 374 -31.36 5.77 2.19
N ASN A 375 -31.51 4.47 2.35
CA ASN A 375 -32.61 3.71 1.76
C ASN A 375 -33.85 3.63 2.66
N ASP A 376 -33.75 4.07 3.92
CA ASP A 376 -34.77 3.92 4.95
C ASP A 376 -35.24 2.46 5.09
N MET A 377 -34.28 1.55 5.16
CA MET A 377 -34.49 0.09 5.21
C MET A 377 -33.62 -0.55 6.28
N GLU A 378 -34.12 -1.60 6.92
CA GLU A 378 -33.33 -2.45 7.80
C GLU A 378 -32.45 -3.43 6.99
N TYR A 379 -31.22 -3.56 7.42
CA TYR A 379 -30.26 -4.55 6.94
C TYR A 379 -29.85 -5.44 8.11
N SER A 380 -29.73 -6.74 7.87
CA SER A 380 -29.40 -7.69 8.92
C SER A 380 -28.41 -8.76 8.46
N GLY A 381 -27.71 -9.33 9.43
CA GLY A 381 -26.79 -10.43 9.23
C GLY A 381 -26.55 -11.23 10.52
N ILE A 382 -25.63 -12.19 10.42
CA ILE A 382 -25.26 -13.06 11.53
C ILE A 382 -23.76 -13.02 11.77
N VAL A 383 -23.34 -13.30 13.00
CA VAL A 383 -21.93 -13.52 13.36
C VAL A 383 -21.70 -15.02 13.51
N CYS A 384 -20.69 -15.51 12.83
CA CYS A 384 -20.28 -16.91 12.83
C CYS A 384 -18.96 -17.07 13.59
N LYS A 385 -18.79 -18.23 14.24
CA LYS A 385 -17.57 -18.64 14.94
C LYS A 385 -16.89 -19.77 14.17
N ASP A 386 -15.62 -19.65 13.89
CA ASP A 386 -14.84 -20.71 13.24
C ASP A 386 -14.26 -21.72 14.24
N THR A 387 -13.69 -22.78 13.71
CA THR A 387 -13.04 -23.86 14.50
C THR A 387 -11.84 -23.39 15.32
N ASN A 388 -11.26 -22.23 14.99
CA ASN A 388 -10.14 -21.61 15.72
C ASN A 388 -10.63 -20.65 16.81
N GLY A 389 -11.94 -20.53 17.01
CA GLY A 389 -12.54 -19.66 18.01
C GLY A 389 -12.63 -18.19 17.59
N LYS A 390 -12.32 -17.85 16.34
CA LYS A 390 -12.44 -16.50 15.79
C LYS A 390 -13.85 -16.24 15.26
N TYR A 391 -14.24 -14.98 15.25
CA TYR A 391 -15.57 -14.52 14.85
C TYR A 391 -15.50 -13.72 13.55
N PHE A 392 -16.52 -13.85 12.72
CA PHE A 392 -16.68 -13.06 11.50
C PHE A 392 -18.17 -12.84 11.22
N ALA A 393 -18.49 -11.70 10.60
CA ALA A 393 -19.87 -11.39 10.24
C ALA A 393 -20.19 -11.86 8.81
N SER A 394 -21.43 -12.30 8.59
CA SER A 394 -21.96 -12.45 7.24
C SER A 394 -22.15 -11.07 6.60
N LYS A 395 -22.27 -11.01 5.28
CA LYS A 395 -22.70 -9.78 4.61
C LYS A 395 -24.12 -9.42 5.07
N ALA A 396 -24.35 -8.13 5.39
CA ALA A 396 -25.68 -7.62 5.69
C ALA A 396 -26.54 -7.55 4.42
N GLU A 397 -27.78 -8.00 4.53
CA GLU A 397 -28.76 -7.97 3.45
C GLU A 397 -30.07 -7.39 3.96
N THR A 398 -30.83 -6.77 3.08
CA THR A 398 -32.20 -6.32 3.37
C THR A 398 -33.22 -7.34 2.89
N ASP A 399 -34.31 -7.46 3.62
CA ASP A 399 -35.49 -8.22 3.18
C ASP A 399 -36.47 -7.32 2.38
N ASN A 400 -36.04 -6.11 1.98
CA ASN A 400 -36.85 -5.06 1.30
C ASN A 400 -38.01 -4.56 2.12
N LEU A 401 -37.91 -4.65 3.45
CA LEU A 401 -38.88 -4.16 4.39
C LEU A 401 -38.30 -2.96 5.15
N ARG A 402 -39.14 -1.93 5.35
CA ARG A 402 -38.72 -0.67 5.97
C ARG A 402 -38.46 -0.83 7.48
N LYS A 403 -39.21 -1.70 8.15
CA LYS A 403 -39.24 -1.82 9.60
C LYS A 403 -39.02 -3.25 10.11
N GLU A 404 -38.55 -4.15 9.24
CA GLU A 404 -38.35 -5.54 9.62
C GLU A 404 -37.17 -6.14 8.85
N SER A 405 -36.34 -6.88 9.56
CA SER A 405 -35.29 -7.70 8.99
C SER A 405 -35.24 -9.08 9.65
N TYR A 406 -34.80 -10.07 8.89
CA TYR A 406 -34.78 -11.47 9.33
C TYR A 406 -33.38 -12.04 9.34
N PRO A 407 -32.51 -11.68 10.31
CA PRO A 407 -31.11 -12.10 10.32
C PRO A 407 -30.92 -13.63 10.31
N LEU A 408 -31.88 -14.37 10.91
CA LEU A 408 -31.80 -15.83 11.01
C LEU A 408 -32.07 -16.58 9.71
N LYS A 409 -32.55 -15.90 8.66
CA LYS A 409 -32.57 -16.47 7.29
C LYS A 409 -31.17 -16.68 6.71
N ARG A 410 -30.16 -16.00 7.26
CA ARG A 410 -28.75 -16.13 6.84
C ARG A 410 -28.14 -17.39 7.44
N LYS A 411 -27.17 -17.98 6.75
CA LYS A 411 -26.47 -19.21 7.17
C LYS A 411 -24.98 -18.98 7.27
N CYS A 412 -24.39 -19.53 8.28
CA CYS A 412 -22.94 -19.62 8.39
C CYS A 412 -22.37 -20.61 7.37
N PRO A 413 -21.16 -20.41 6.88
CA PRO A 413 -20.44 -21.38 6.06
C PRO A 413 -20.32 -22.74 6.75
N THR A 414 -20.21 -23.81 5.95
CA THR A 414 -20.04 -25.19 6.47
C THR A 414 -18.82 -25.25 7.40
N GLY A 415 -19.00 -25.84 8.58
CA GLY A 415 -17.94 -25.97 9.59
C GLY A 415 -17.78 -24.76 10.51
N THR A 416 -18.74 -23.83 10.50
CA THR A 416 -18.78 -22.71 11.43
C THR A 416 -20.15 -22.60 12.11
N ASP A 417 -20.19 -22.06 13.33
CA ASP A 417 -21.40 -21.97 14.13
C ASP A 417 -21.94 -20.55 14.18
N ARG A 418 -23.26 -20.38 14.02
CA ARG A 418 -23.90 -19.09 14.27
C ARG A 418 -23.96 -18.83 15.77
N VAL A 419 -23.42 -17.69 16.20
CA VAL A 419 -23.32 -17.33 17.62
C VAL A 419 -23.99 -16.00 17.97
N ALA A 420 -24.15 -15.09 17.02
CA ALA A 420 -24.83 -13.83 17.23
C ALA A 420 -25.53 -13.38 15.95
N ALA A 421 -26.39 -12.35 16.09
CA ALA A 421 -27.02 -11.67 14.97
C ALA A 421 -26.83 -10.16 15.10
N TYR A 422 -27.04 -9.44 14.01
CA TYR A 422 -27.01 -7.98 14.02
C TYR A 422 -27.97 -7.40 12.98
N HIS A 423 -28.45 -6.16 13.21
CA HIS A 423 -29.20 -5.41 12.22
C HIS A 423 -29.00 -3.90 12.40
N THR A 424 -29.43 -3.14 11.39
CA THR A 424 -29.51 -1.69 11.42
C THR A 424 -30.98 -1.28 11.51
N HIS A 425 -31.27 -0.14 12.12
CA HIS A 425 -32.54 0.56 11.89
C HIS A 425 -32.36 1.59 10.76
N GLY A 426 -33.40 1.81 9.97
CA GLY A 426 -33.45 2.80 8.89
C GLY A 426 -33.42 4.24 9.41
N ALA A 427 -33.90 5.19 8.60
CA ALA A 427 -33.97 6.59 9.00
C ALA A 427 -35.06 6.79 10.07
N ASP A 428 -34.91 7.85 10.88
CA ASP A 428 -35.88 8.21 11.94
C ASP A 428 -37.28 8.42 11.36
N SER A 429 -38.24 7.61 11.80
CA SER A 429 -39.62 7.59 11.33
C SER A 429 -40.54 8.60 12.04
N HIS A 430 -39.97 9.57 12.79
CA HIS A 430 -40.70 10.71 13.43
C HIS A 430 -41.91 10.31 14.27
N GLY A 431 -41.74 9.29 15.14
CA GLY A 431 -42.67 9.04 16.24
C GLY A 431 -43.62 7.86 16.08
N ASP A 432 -43.68 7.20 14.93
CA ASP A 432 -44.51 6.00 14.72
C ASP A 432 -43.79 4.67 15.05
N TYR A 433 -42.46 4.75 15.28
CA TYR A 433 -41.59 3.58 15.53
C TYR A 433 -40.40 3.97 16.41
N VAL A 434 -39.94 3.03 17.26
CA VAL A 434 -38.80 3.28 18.16
C VAL A 434 -37.55 2.85 17.44
N ASP A 435 -37.05 3.72 16.55
CA ASP A 435 -35.86 3.45 15.74
C ASP A 435 -34.56 3.45 16.56
N GLU A 436 -34.59 3.97 17.77
CA GLU A 436 -33.43 4.16 18.63
C GLU A 436 -33.16 3.02 19.63
N PHE A 437 -33.97 1.96 19.65
CA PHE A 437 -33.84 0.85 20.60
C PHE A 437 -34.27 -0.48 19.98
N PHE A 438 -33.77 -1.58 20.54
CA PHE A 438 -34.26 -2.91 20.19
C PHE A 438 -35.77 -3.04 20.42
N SER A 439 -36.47 -3.53 19.42
CA SER A 439 -37.92 -3.82 19.49
C SER A 439 -38.21 -4.99 20.41
N SER A 440 -39.51 -5.19 20.73
CA SER A 440 -39.96 -6.38 21.47
C SER A 440 -39.69 -7.67 20.66
N SER A 441 -39.76 -7.61 19.34
CA SER A 441 -39.44 -8.73 18.43
C SER A 441 -37.99 -9.13 18.54
N ASP A 442 -37.07 -8.16 18.56
CA ASP A 442 -35.63 -8.40 18.69
C ASP A 442 -35.28 -9.06 20.02
N LYS A 443 -35.89 -8.56 21.12
CA LYS A 443 -35.73 -9.14 22.46
C LYS A 443 -36.24 -10.58 22.52
N ASN A 444 -37.35 -10.89 21.83
CA ASN A 444 -37.88 -12.25 21.76
C ASN A 444 -37.00 -13.15 20.90
N LEU A 445 -36.41 -12.62 19.79
CA LEU A 445 -35.53 -13.36 18.90
C LEU A 445 -34.27 -13.84 19.63
N VAL A 446 -33.65 -12.97 20.42
CA VAL A 446 -32.40 -13.33 21.14
C VAL A 446 -32.69 -14.24 22.35
N ARG A 447 -33.90 -14.14 22.98
CA ARG A 447 -34.31 -14.97 24.12
C ARG A 447 -34.66 -16.42 23.73
N SER A 448 -35.00 -16.64 22.47
CA SER A 448 -35.41 -17.98 22.02
C SER A 448 -34.20 -18.93 22.06
N LYS A 449 -34.31 -20.00 22.81
CA LYS A 449 -33.27 -21.03 22.92
C LYS A 449 -33.02 -21.77 21.62
N ASP A 450 -34.02 -21.84 20.74
CA ASP A 450 -33.93 -22.48 19.44
C ASP A 450 -32.97 -21.71 18.49
N ASN A 451 -32.78 -20.41 18.73
CA ASN A 451 -31.93 -19.57 17.91
C ASN A 451 -30.42 -19.67 18.28
N ASN A 452 -30.12 -20.15 19.49
CA ASN A 452 -28.77 -20.36 20.01
C ASN A 452 -27.84 -19.13 19.82
N LEU A 453 -28.37 -17.93 20.17
CA LEU A 453 -27.62 -16.68 20.05
C LEU A 453 -27.01 -16.30 21.40
N GLU A 454 -25.74 -15.92 21.42
CA GLU A 454 -25.06 -15.37 22.59
C GLU A 454 -25.37 -13.87 22.76
N ALA A 455 -25.53 -13.15 21.64
CA ALA A 455 -25.78 -11.72 21.59
C ALA A 455 -26.55 -11.29 20.34
N PHE A 456 -27.18 -10.10 20.43
CA PHE A 456 -27.78 -9.41 19.29
C PHE A 456 -27.35 -7.95 19.28
N TYR A 457 -26.92 -7.45 18.12
CA TYR A 457 -26.31 -6.14 17.95
C TYR A 457 -27.18 -5.25 17.08
N LEU A 458 -27.19 -3.95 17.39
CA LEU A 458 -27.97 -2.93 16.69
C LEU A 458 -27.12 -1.70 16.42
N ALA A 459 -27.20 -1.16 15.20
CA ALA A 459 -26.82 0.21 14.90
C ALA A 459 -28.07 1.05 14.70
N THR A 460 -28.19 2.11 15.48
CA THR A 460 -29.36 3.02 15.49
C THR A 460 -29.13 4.22 14.56
N PRO A 461 -30.19 4.89 14.09
CA PRO A 461 -30.09 6.04 13.20
C PRO A 461 -29.26 7.21 13.76
N ASP A 462 -29.20 7.38 15.07
CA ASP A 462 -28.39 8.40 15.75
C ASP A 462 -26.90 7.99 15.95
N GLY A 463 -26.47 6.85 15.37
CA GLY A 463 -25.08 6.40 15.41
C GLY A 463 -24.66 5.68 16.69
N ARG A 464 -25.62 5.16 17.47
CA ARG A 464 -25.32 4.31 18.62
C ARG A 464 -25.10 2.86 18.19
N PHE A 465 -24.31 2.17 18.99
CA PHE A 465 -24.08 0.73 18.91
C PHE A 465 -24.55 0.07 20.20
N GLU A 466 -25.55 -0.77 20.09
CA GLU A 466 -26.22 -1.41 21.22
C GLU A 466 -26.10 -2.94 21.15
N ALA A 467 -26.13 -3.61 22.29
CA ALA A 467 -26.07 -5.07 22.36
C ALA A 467 -26.99 -5.62 23.46
N LEU A 468 -27.69 -6.72 23.12
CA LEU A 468 -28.46 -7.55 24.04
C LEU A 468 -27.74 -8.89 24.24
N ASN A 469 -27.84 -9.43 25.48
CA ASN A 469 -27.46 -10.81 25.78
C ASN A 469 -28.61 -11.79 25.44
N ASN A 470 -28.37 -13.08 25.60
CA ASN A 470 -29.34 -14.14 25.36
C ASN A 470 -30.57 -14.14 26.29
N LYS A 471 -30.59 -13.26 27.29
CA LYS A 471 -31.75 -13.00 28.14
C LYS A 471 -32.55 -11.78 27.66
N GLY A 472 -32.09 -11.09 26.63
CA GLY A 472 -32.69 -9.86 26.12
C GLY A 472 -32.44 -8.66 27.02
N GLU A 473 -31.38 -8.67 27.81
CA GLU A 473 -30.90 -7.58 28.63
C GLU A 473 -29.78 -6.85 27.93
N TYR A 474 -29.69 -5.52 28.07
CA TYR A 474 -28.62 -4.73 27.48
C TYR A 474 -27.28 -5.11 28.12
N ILE A 475 -26.30 -5.45 27.27
CA ILE A 475 -24.89 -5.65 27.65
C ILE A 475 -24.21 -4.28 27.71
N PHE A 476 -24.40 -3.47 26.66
CA PHE A 476 -23.90 -2.10 26.58
C PHE A 476 -24.69 -1.26 25.58
N ILE A 477 -24.59 0.06 25.74
CA ILE A 477 -25.00 1.09 24.79
C ILE A 477 -23.79 2.01 24.62
N ARG A 478 -23.30 2.16 23.40
CA ARG A 478 -22.19 3.06 23.06
C ARG A 478 -22.71 4.18 22.17
N ASN A 479 -22.65 5.40 22.67
CA ASN A 479 -23.06 6.59 21.92
C ASN A 479 -21.94 7.06 20.98
N SER A 480 -22.31 7.59 19.81
CA SER A 480 -21.39 8.22 18.84
C SER A 480 -20.15 7.36 18.51
N VAL A 481 -20.38 6.14 18.04
CA VAL A 481 -19.28 5.23 17.71
C VAL A 481 -18.59 5.68 16.41
N PRO A 482 -17.27 5.88 16.40
CA PRO A 482 -16.55 6.25 15.19
C PRO A 482 -16.78 5.26 14.05
N GLY A 483 -17.20 5.79 12.90
CA GLY A 483 -17.49 5.01 11.69
C GLY A 483 -18.93 4.50 11.59
N LEU A 484 -19.79 4.69 12.60
CA LEU A 484 -21.24 4.56 12.43
C LEU A 484 -21.83 5.91 12.03
N SER A 485 -22.51 5.93 10.90
CA SER A 485 -23.17 7.15 10.39
C SER A 485 -24.44 7.45 11.19
N SER A 486 -24.67 8.72 11.47
CA SER A 486 -25.93 9.21 12.06
C SER A 486 -26.79 10.02 11.08
N VAL A 487 -26.31 10.19 9.85
CA VAL A 487 -27.01 10.88 8.76
C VAL A 487 -26.82 10.10 7.47
N CYS A 488 -27.81 10.13 6.59
CA CYS A 488 -27.63 9.64 5.24
C CYS A 488 -26.60 10.53 4.54
N ILE A 489 -25.50 9.92 4.14
CA ILE A 489 -24.55 10.54 3.21
C ILE A 489 -24.96 10.00 1.84
N PRO A 490 -25.65 10.79 1.00
CA PRO A 490 -26.14 10.32 -0.28
C PRO A 490 -24.97 9.80 -1.12
N TYR A 491 -25.15 8.61 -1.67
CA TYR A 491 -24.28 8.16 -2.76
C TYR A 491 -24.65 9.04 -3.96
N HIS A 492 -23.79 9.94 -4.35
CA HIS A 492 -23.95 10.62 -5.63
C HIS A 492 -23.64 9.60 -6.72
N ASP A 493 -24.70 9.21 -7.47
CA ASP A 493 -24.61 8.36 -8.65
C ASP A 493 -23.67 8.92 -9.73
#